data_f1fd7c9d2f82b63a3dfe7048526b30b8
#
_entry.id   f1fd7c9d2f82b63a3dfe7048526b30b8
#
_cell.length_a   1.000
_cell.length_b   1.000
_cell.length_c   1.000
_cell.angle_alpha   90.00
_cell.angle_beta   90.00
_cell.angle_gamma   90.00
#
_symmetry.space_group_name_H-M   'P 1'
#
loop_
_entity.id
_entity.type
_entity.pdbx_description
1 polymer ?
#
loop_
_entity_poly.entity_id
_entity_poly.type
_entity_poly.pdbx_seq_one_letter_code
_entity_poly.pdbx_strand_id
1 'polypeptide(L)'
;MAEWDHDPVEGWTPPTAFQRKAILDDTTSIAIVGASKNPARASNFVATYLLSSSTNFTVYMVNPRETEILGEPVYPSLADLPEVPDIVDVFRRNEDLPGIAEEAVAVGAKTFWAQLGLWNPDAALIATEGGLNAVMDRCTKIEHARFAGGLHLAGFNTGVISSRRRT
;
A
#
# COMPACT_ATOMS: atom_id res chain seq x y z
N MET A 1 -24.21 2.20 5.52
CA MET A 1 -23.46 1.15 4.89
C MET A 1 -21.99 1.29 5.18
N ALA A 2 -21.35 0.23 5.51
CA ALA A 2 -19.93 0.30 5.80
C ALA A 2 -19.17 0.61 4.54
N GLU A 3 -18.11 1.36 4.68
CA GLU A 3 -17.21 1.65 3.58
C GLU A 3 -16.64 0.37 3.02
N TRP A 4 -16.55 -0.65 3.85
CA TRP A 4 -16.05 -1.96 3.49
C TRP A 4 -17.18 -2.95 3.58
N ASP A 5 -17.12 -3.93 2.70
CA ASP A 5 -18.08 -4.99 2.73
C ASP A 5 -17.42 -6.25 3.27
N HIS A 6 -16.80 -6.12 4.42
CA HIS A 6 -16.07 -7.21 5.05
C HIS A 6 -16.49 -7.37 6.50
N ASP A 7 -16.45 -8.59 6.99
CA ASP A 7 -16.73 -8.85 8.40
C ASP A 7 -15.62 -8.27 9.26
N PRO A 8 -15.94 -7.82 10.48
CA PRO A 8 -14.93 -7.34 11.40
C PRO A 8 -13.89 -8.41 11.71
N VAL A 9 -12.65 -7.99 11.93
CA VAL A 9 -11.55 -8.88 12.28
C VAL A 9 -11.16 -8.58 13.72
N GLU A 10 -11.26 -9.58 14.57
CA GLU A 10 -10.87 -9.39 15.95
C GLU A 10 -9.36 -9.18 16.03
N GLY A 11 -8.93 -8.13 16.72
CA GLY A 11 -7.51 -7.83 16.87
C GLY A 11 -6.96 -6.83 15.85
N TRP A 12 -7.77 -6.42 14.89
CA TRP A 12 -7.34 -5.44 13.89
C TRP A 12 -8.54 -4.63 13.42
N THR A 13 -8.36 -3.33 13.35
CA THR A 13 -9.38 -2.41 12.82
C THR A 13 -8.79 -1.72 11.60
N PRO A 14 -9.51 -1.70 10.46
CA PRO A 14 -9.02 -1.01 9.27
C PRO A 14 -8.73 0.46 9.58
N PRO A 15 -7.59 0.98 9.17
CA PRO A 15 -7.29 2.40 9.38
C PRO A 15 -8.33 3.29 8.70
N THR A 16 -8.68 4.37 9.36
CA THR A 16 -9.59 5.37 8.80
C THR A 16 -8.90 6.13 7.67
N ALA A 17 -9.68 6.90 6.90
CA ALA A 17 -9.10 7.74 5.84
C ALA A 17 -8.05 8.69 6.42
N PHE A 18 -8.32 9.26 7.59
CA PHE A 18 -7.37 10.15 8.24
C PHE A 18 -6.07 9.42 8.58
N GLN A 19 -6.18 8.19 9.09
CA GLN A 19 -5.01 7.39 9.42
C GLN A 19 -4.25 6.96 8.17
N ARG A 20 -4.95 6.62 7.08
CA ARG A 20 -4.29 6.26 5.83
C ARG A 20 -3.54 7.45 5.25
N LYS A 21 -4.10 8.65 5.36
CA LYS A 21 -3.41 9.86 4.94
C LYS A 21 -2.14 10.05 5.74
N ALA A 22 -2.21 9.87 7.06
CA ALA A 22 -1.04 10.02 7.93
C ALA A 22 0.05 9.02 7.56
N ILE A 23 -0.33 7.78 7.23
CA ILE A 23 0.63 6.77 6.79
C ILE A 23 1.34 7.24 5.52
N LEU A 24 0.58 7.73 4.54
CA LEU A 24 1.17 8.17 3.27
C LEU A 24 2.03 9.42 3.46
N ASP A 25 1.60 10.34 4.31
CA ASP A 25 2.38 11.55 4.59
C ASP A 25 3.72 11.23 5.25
N ASP A 26 3.77 10.15 6.02
CA ASP A 26 4.98 9.74 6.74
C ASP A 26 5.85 8.79 5.92
N THR A 27 5.49 8.53 4.67
CA THR A 27 6.17 7.54 3.84
C THR A 27 7.15 8.21 2.89
N THR A 28 8.37 7.67 2.80
CA THR A 28 9.35 8.10 1.81
C THR A 28 9.69 6.99 0.82
N SER A 29 9.50 5.73 1.20
CA SER A 29 9.85 4.61 0.32
C SER A 29 8.74 3.56 0.31
N ILE A 30 8.51 3.00 -0.87
CA ILE A 30 7.47 2.00 -1.10
C ILE A 30 8.06 0.84 -1.91
N ALA A 31 7.89 -0.38 -1.42
CA ALA A 31 8.26 -1.57 -2.17
C ALA A 31 7.00 -2.18 -2.76
N ILE A 32 6.97 -2.37 -4.07
CA ILE A 32 5.85 -2.98 -4.77
C ILE A 32 6.15 -4.46 -4.95
N VAL A 33 5.48 -5.29 -4.16
CA VAL A 33 5.65 -6.74 -4.20
C VAL A 33 4.66 -7.33 -5.19
N GLY A 34 5.19 -8.07 -6.16
CA GLY A 34 4.37 -8.53 -7.28
C GLY A 34 4.36 -7.52 -8.42
N ALA A 35 5.42 -6.72 -8.51
CA ALA A 35 5.57 -5.76 -9.59
C ALA A 35 5.60 -6.48 -10.93
N SER A 36 5.03 -5.88 -11.97
CA SER A 36 4.93 -6.49 -13.29
C SER A 36 5.28 -5.50 -14.38
N LYS A 37 5.96 -5.99 -15.40
CA LYS A 37 6.24 -5.17 -16.59
C LYS A 37 5.06 -5.11 -17.54
N ASN A 38 4.01 -5.88 -17.30
CA ASN A 38 2.82 -5.90 -18.14
C ASN A 38 1.96 -4.66 -17.82
N PRO A 39 1.79 -3.74 -18.78
CA PRO A 39 1.03 -2.50 -18.51
C PRO A 39 -0.45 -2.74 -18.25
N ALA A 40 -0.95 -3.95 -18.48
CA ALA A 40 -2.34 -4.28 -18.16
C ALA A 40 -2.52 -4.66 -16.70
N ARG A 41 -1.42 -4.85 -15.96
CA ARG A 41 -1.50 -5.23 -14.56
C ARG A 41 -1.59 -4.01 -13.67
N ALA A 42 -2.37 -4.14 -12.59
CA ALA A 42 -2.57 -3.05 -11.64
C ALA A 42 -1.25 -2.57 -11.04
N SER A 43 -0.31 -3.49 -10.77
CA SER A 43 0.97 -3.10 -10.19
C SER A 43 1.76 -2.17 -11.10
N ASN A 44 1.71 -2.39 -12.41
CA ASN A 44 2.40 -1.53 -13.36
C ASN A 44 1.77 -0.14 -13.38
N PHE A 45 0.45 -0.09 -13.36
CA PHE A 45 -0.31 1.14 -13.40
C PHE A 45 -0.03 1.98 -12.14
N VAL A 46 -0.07 1.34 -10.98
CA VAL A 46 0.20 2.03 -9.71
C VAL A 46 1.66 2.47 -9.64
N ALA A 47 2.59 1.60 -10.06
CA ALA A 47 4.02 1.94 -10.05
C ALA A 47 4.29 3.16 -10.93
N THR A 48 3.65 3.23 -12.09
CA THR A 48 3.81 4.38 -12.98
C THR A 48 3.44 5.68 -12.28
N TYR A 49 2.34 5.64 -11.56
CA TYR A 49 1.90 6.83 -10.80
C TYR A 49 2.90 7.17 -9.68
N LEU A 50 3.29 6.17 -8.90
CA LEU A 50 4.15 6.41 -7.74
C LEU A 50 5.55 6.89 -8.14
N LEU A 51 6.02 6.50 -9.34
CA LEU A 51 7.29 6.96 -9.87
C LEU A 51 7.21 8.35 -10.52
N SER A 52 6.00 8.87 -10.71
CA SER A 52 5.82 10.13 -11.42
C SER A 52 6.22 11.31 -10.55
N SER A 53 6.31 12.47 -11.19
CA SER A 53 6.63 13.71 -10.48
C SER A 53 5.50 14.18 -9.55
N SER A 54 4.38 13.49 -9.57
CA SER A 54 3.27 13.80 -8.66
C SER A 54 3.55 13.34 -7.23
N THR A 55 4.58 12.51 -7.05
CA THR A 55 4.94 12.01 -5.72
C THR A 55 6.43 12.20 -5.49
N ASN A 56 6.84 12.04 -4.23
CA ASN A 56 8.25 12.11 -3.85
C ASN A 56 8.75 10.78 -3.31
N PHE A 57 8.04 9.68 -3.60
CA PHE A 57 8.42 8.38 -3.07
C PHE A 57 9.61 7.80 -3.82
N THR A 58 10.47 7.10 -3.09
CA THR A 58 11.42 6.16 -3.67
C THR A 58 10.68 4.84 -3.81
N VAL A 59 10.62 4.30 -5.02
CA VAL A 59 9.83 3.11 -5.31
C VAL A 59 10.76 1.96 -5.69
N TYR A 60 10.60 0.83 -5.03
CA TYR A 60 11.36 -0.39 -5.31
C TYR A 60 10.44 -1.43 -5.90
N MET A 61 10.89 -2.09 -6.96
CA MET A 61 10.14 -3.17 -7.59
C MET A 61 10.63 -4.50 -7.04
N VAL A 62 9.73 -5.37 -6.63
CA VAL A 62 10.07 -6.69 -6.09
C VAL A 62 9.34 -7.77 -6.87
N ASN A 63 10.10 -8.64 -7.53
CA ASN A 63 9.55 -9.78 -8.27
C ASN A 63 10.70 -10.75 -8.55
N PRO A 64 10.59 -12.04 -8.18
CA PRO A 64 11.69 -12.98 -8.39
C PRO A 64 11.96 -13.34 -9.84
N ARG A 65 11.08 -12.95 -10.76
CA ARG A 65 11.17 -13.36 -12.17
C ARG A 65 11.55 -12.24 -13.13
N GLU A 66 11.65 -11.00 -12.64
CA GLU A 66 11.96 -9.86 -13.50
C GLU A 66 13.26 -9.23 -13.09
N THR A 67 13.91 -8.56 -14.03
CA THR A 67 15.15 -7.82 -13.73
C THR A 67 14.98 -6.32 -13.90
N GLU A 68 14.02 -5.90 -14.72
CA GLU A 68 13.78 -4.48 -14.95
C GLU A 68 12.30 -4.25 -15.22
N ILE A 69 11.74 -3.22 -14.60
CA ILE A 69 10.34 -2.82 -14.81
C ILE A 69 10.33 -1.30 -14.84
N LEU A 70 9.74 -0.72 -15.90
CA LEU A 70 9.64 0.74 -16.04
C LEU A 70 10.99 1.44 -15.92
N GLY A 71 12.05 0.79 -16.38
CA GLY A 71 13.39 1.35 -16.32
C GLY A 71 14.04 1.24 -14.95
N GLU A 72 13.38 0.60 -13.99
CA GLU A 72 13.89 0.46 -12.62
C GLU A 72 14.40 -0.96 -12.39
N PRO A 73 15.44 -1.11 -11.58
CA PRO A 73 15.91 -2.46 -11.24
C PRO A 73 14.86 -3.18 -10.40
N VAL A 74 14.82 -4.51 -10.53
CA VAL A 74 13.88 -5.34 -9.79
C VAL A 74 14.67 -6.22 -8.84
N TYR A 75 14.22 -6.28 -7.60
CA TYR A 75 14.87 -7.08 -6.56
C TYR A 75 14.07 -8.37 -6.37
N PRO A 76 14.73 -9.52 -6.16
CA PRO A 76 13.99 -10.78 -6.04
C PRO A 76 13.14 -10.88 -4.78
N SER A 77 13.53 -10.19 -3.70
CA SER A 77 12.77 -10.27 -2.45
C SER A 77 12.94 -8.97 -1.66
N LEU A 78 12.10 -8.80 -0.63
CA LEU A 78 12.21 -7.64 0.26
C LEU A 78 13.56 -7.58 0.95
N ALA A 79 14.13 -8.73 1.28
CA ALA A 79 15.42 -8.77 1.97
C ALA A 79 16.57 -8.25 1.12
N ASP A 80 16.41 -8.21 -0.21
CA ASP A 80 17.46 -7.76 -1.12
C ASP A 80 17.43 -6.26 -1.35
N LEU A 81 16.46 -5.53 -0.80
CA LEU A 81 16.36 -4.10 -1.04
C LEU A 81 17.51 -3.33 -0.40
N PRO A 82 17.93 -2.20 -1.00
CA PRO A 82 19.02 -1.40 -0.43
C PRO A 82 18.65 -0.68 0.86
N GLU A 83 17.37 -0.57 1.18
CA GLU A 83 16.90 0.01 2.45
C GLU A 83 15.61 -0.67 2.85
N VAL A 84 15.21 -0.50 4.10
CA VAL A 84 13.93 -1.00 4.57
C VAL A 84 12.84 -0.08 4.04
N PRO A 85 11.86 -0.61 3.30
CA PRO A 85 10.79 0.26 2.79
C PRO A 85 9.83 0.65 3.90
N ASP A 86 9.27 1.85 3.80
CA ASP A 86 8.24 2.26 4.73
C ASP A 86 6.95 1.49 4.49
N ILE A 87 6.54 1.36 3.23
CA ILE A 87 5.34 0.60 2.87
C ILE A 87 5.74 -0.60 2.02
N VAL A 88 5.21 -1.77 2.39
CA VAL A 88 5.23 -2.96 1.54
C VAL A 88 3.85 -3.03 0.88
N ASP A 89 3.81 -2.71 -0.41
CA ASP A 89 2.58 -2.55 -1.19
C ASP A 89 2.38 -3.80 -2.04
N VAL A 90 1.33 -4.58 -1.76
CA VAL A 90 1.23 -5.96 -2.22
C VAL A 90 0.23 -6.13 -3.35
N PHE A 91 0.71 -6.71 -4.46
CA PHE A 91 -0.07 -7.04 -5.64
C PHE A 91 0.06 -8.53 -5.94
N ARG A 92 -0.21 -9.36 -4.94
CA ARG A 92 -0.15 -10.80 -5.07
C ARG A 92 -1.54 -11.38 -4.79
N ARG A 93 -1.67 -12.70 -4.91
CA ARG A 93 -2.95 -13.36 -4.64
C ARG A 93 -3.26 -13.28 -3.16
N ASN A 94 -4.55 -13.33 -2.86
CA ASN A 94 -4.99 -13.20 -1.47
C ASN A 94 -4.36 -14.25 -0.55
N GLU A 95 -4.17 -15.46 -1.05
CA GLU A 95 -3.58 -16.53 -0.25
C GLU A 95 -2.08 -16.34 0.02
N ASP A 96 -1.42 -15.46 -0.73
CA ASP A 96 -0.01 -15.18 -0.51
C ASP A 96 0.22 -14.13 0.58
N LEU A 97 -0.83 -13.43 1.00
CA LEU A 97 -0.69 -12.28 1.89
C LEU A 97 -0.08 -12.60 3.25
N PRO A 98 -0.46 -13.70 3.92
CA PRO A 98 0.15 -13.97 5.24
C PRO A 98 1.67 -14.12 5.17
N GLY A 99 2.18 -14.83 4.17
CA GLY A 99 3.63 -14.99 4.02
C GLY A 99 4.33 -13.67 3.75
N ILE A 100 3.72 -12.81 2.95
CA ILE A 100 4.30 -11.51 2.64
C ILE A 100 4.25 -10.60 3.87
N ALA A 101 3.19 -10.70 4.67
CA ALA A 101 3.12 -9.95 5.92
C ALA A 101 4.26 -10.36 6.85
N GLU A 102 4.56 -11.67 6.93
CA GLU A 102 5.68 -12.15 7.72
C GLU A 102 7.01 -11.56 7.22
N GLU A 103 7.18 -11.51 5.89
CA GLU A 103 8.40 -10.93 5.33
C GLU A 103 8.51 -9.45 5.63
N ALA A 104 7.39 -8.72 5.56
CA ALA A 104 7.37 -7.30 5.87
C ALA A 104 7.77 -7.04 7.32
N VAL A 105 7.25 -7.86 8.23
CA VAL A 105 7.63 -7.77 9.65
C VAL A 105 9.12 -8.06 9.82
N ALA A 106 9.60 -9.11 9.14
CA ALA A 106 11.01 -9.53 9.28
C ALA A 106 11.99 -8.45 8.83
N VAL A 107 11.67 -7.70 7.77
CA VAL A 107 12.56 -6.64 7.31
C VAL A 107 12.39 -5.34 8.09
N GLY A 108 11.35 -5.24 8.90
CA GLY A 108 11.16 -4.04 9.73
C GLY A 108 10.42 -2.91 9.03
N ALA A 109 9.59 -3.21 8.05
CA ALA A 109 8.79 -2.18 7.39
C ALA A 109 7.82 -1.52 8.39
N LYS A 110 7.26 -0.39 8.01
CA LYS A 110 6.30 0.31 8.88
C LYS A 110 4.87 -0.07 8.60
N THR A 111 4.54 -0.35 7.34
CA THR A 111 3.17 -0.60 6.90
C THR A 111 3.13 -1.75 5.91
N PHE A 112 2.18 -2.66 6.13
CA PHE A 112 1.80 -3.69 5.18
C PHE A 112 0.53 -3.19 4.48
N TRP A 113 0.56 -3.08 3.15
CA TRP A 113 -0.56 -2.50 2.41
C TRP A 113 -0.97 -3.47 1.31
N ALA A 114 -2.18 -4.04 1.44
CA ALA A 114 -2.73 -4.94 0.45
C ALA A 114 -3.69 -4.17 -0.45
N GLN A 115 -3.52 -4.30 -1.74
CA GLN A 115 -4.21 -3.49 -2.73
C GLN A 115 -5.70 -3.80 -2.83
N LEU A 116 -6.38 -2.98 -3.60
CA LEU A 116 -7.82 -3.09 -3.82
C LEU A 116 -8.18 -4.52 -4.21
N GLY A 117 -9.18 -5.08 -3.56
CA GLY A 117 -9.63 -6.44 -3.80
C GLY A 117 -8.95 -7.49 -2.95
N LEU A 118 -7.93 -7.13 -2.19
CA LEU A 118 -7.22 -8.07 -1.33
C LEU A 118 -7.65 -7.90 0.12
N TRP A 119 -8.05 -9.01 0.73
CA TRP A 119 -8.51 -8.98 2.11
C TRP A 119 -8.18 -10.32 2.76
N ASN A 120 -7.29 -10.30 3.74
CA ASN A 120 -6.85 -11.51 4.41
C ASN A 120 -6.65 -11.22 5.89
N PRO A 121 -7.58 -11.65 6.76
CA PRO A 121 -7.49 -11.37 8.19
C PRO A 121 -6.20 -11.86 8.84
N ASP A 122 -5.71 -13.04 8.42
CA ASP A 122 -4.47 -13.56 9.00
C ASP A 122 -3.30 -12.63 8.73
N ALA A 123 -3.22 -12.10 7.51
CA ALA A 123 -2.15 -11.18 7.17
C ALA A 123 -2.23 -9.89 7.99
N ALA A 124 -3.45 -9.37 8.20
CA ALA A 124 -3.64 -8.18 9.01
C ALA A 124 -3.16 -8.40 10.44
N LEU A 125 -3.47 -9.57 11.00
CA LEU A 125 -3.06 -9.89 12.37
C LEU A 125 -1.56 -10.09 12.47
N ILE A 126 -0.95 -10.76 11.49
CA ILE A 126 0.50 -10.95 11.47
C ILE A 126 1.20 -9.59 11.46
N ALA A 127 0.78 -8.70 10.57
CA ALA A 127 1.38 -7.38 10.46
C ALA A 127 1.19 -6.57 11.75
N THR A 128 -0.03 -6.57 12.28
CA THR A 128 -0.36 -5.81 13.49
C THR A 128 0.42 -6.32 14.70
N GLU A 129 0.47 -7.64 14.88
CA GLU A 129 1.21 -8.23 15.99
C GLU A 129 2.70 -7.99 15.86
N GLY A 130 3.18 -7.84 14.62
CA GLY A 130 4.58 -7.51 14.37
C GLY A 130 4.88 -6.01 14.47
N GLY A 131 3.92 -5.20 14.86
CA GLY A 131 4.13 -3.77 15.07
C GLY A 131 3.93 -2.90 13.84
N LEU A 132 3.40 -3.45 12.75
CA LEU A 132 3.17 -2.68 11.53
C LEU A 132 1.74 -2.15 11.48
N ASN A 133 1.54 -1.07 10.73
CA ASN A 133 0.20 -0.72 10.29
C ASN A 133 -0.22 -1.74 9.23
N ALA A 134 -1.49 -2.06 9.19
CA ALA A 134 -2.01 -2.96 8.15
C ALA A 134 -3.20 -2.28 7.48
N VAL A 135 -3.08 -2.08 6.16
CA VAL A 135 -4.13 -1.50 5.32
C VAL A 135 -4.47 -2.56 4.28
N MET A 136 -5.76 -2.82 4.06
CA MET A 136 -6.18 -3.80 3.07
C MET A 136 -7.32 -3.26 2.23
N ASP A 137 -7.43 -3.77 1.00
CA ASP A 137 -8.51 -3.44 0.07
C ASP A 137 -8.54 -1.94 -0.25
N ARG A 138 -7.36 -1.35 -0.42
CA ARG A 138 -7.20 0.05 -0.81
C ARG A 138 -6.08 0.17 -1.82
N CYS A 139 -6.21 1.11 -2.74
CA CYS A 139 -5.20 1.36 -3.75
C CYS A 139 -4.36 2.56 -3.34
N THR A 140 -3.04 2.37 -3.24
CA THR A 140 -2.13 3.45 -2.84
C THR A 140 -2.21 4.64 -3.79
N LYS A 141 -2.36 4.39 -5.09
CA LYS A 141 -2.49 5.47 -6.06
C LYS A 141 -3.75 6.29 -5.82
N ILE A 142 -4.88 5.60 -5.63
CA ILE A 142 -6.16 6.29 -5.43
C ILE A 142 -6.13 7.07 -4.13
N GLU A 143 -5.63 6.46 -3.06
CA GLU A 143 -5.57 7.13 -1.76
C GLU A 143 -4.64 8.34 -1.82
N HIS A 144 -3.45 8.18 -2.40
CA HIS A 144 -2.52 9.29 -2.49
C HIS A 144 -3.10 10.43 -3.34
N ALA A 145 -3.68 10.10 -4.49
CA ALA A 145 -4.24 11.12 -5.38
C ALA A 145 -5.37 11.88 -4.70
N ARG A 146 -6.20 11.15 -3.95
CA ARG A 146 -7.31 11.77 -3.23
C ARG A 146 -6.81 12.78 -2.21
N PHE A 147 -5.82 12.39 -1.42
CA PHE A 147 -5.33 13.26 -0.35
C PHE A 147 -4.49 14.41 -0.90
N ALA A 148 -3.67 14.15 -1.90
CA ALA A 148 -2.84 15.19 -2.51
C ALA A 148 -3.67 16.19 -3.30
N GLY A 149 -4.83 15.79 -3.77
CA GLY A 149 -5.71 16.67 -4.53
C GLY A 149 -6.48 17.66 -3.70
N GLY A 150 -6.24 17.73 -2.41
CA GLY A 150 -6.89 18.70 -1.57
C GLY A 150 -8.26 18.31 -1.11
N LEU A 151 -8.63 17.07 -1.30
CA LEU A 151 -9.88 16.64 -0.78
C LEU A 151 -9.87 16.75 0.68
N HIS A 152 -8.75 16.92 1.09
CA HIS A 152 -8.54 17.09 2.35
C HIS A 152 -9.13 18.21 2.83
N LEU A 153 -9.42 18.26 3.60
CA LEU A 153 -9.67 18.98 4.34
C LEU A 153 -10.48 19.92 4.18
N ALA A 154 -10.69 20.20 3.25
CA ALA A 154 -11.51 21.13 3.05
C ALA A 154 -12.67 20.68 3.48
N GLY A 155 -13.05 20.59 3.48
CA GLY A 155 -14.06 20.14 3.73
C GLY A 155 -14.00 18.93 4.15
N PHE A 156 -13.29 18.63 4.21
CA PHE A 156 -13.15 17.57 4.56
C PHE A 156 -12.45 17.50 5.54
N ASN A 157 -12.00 18.17 5.81
CA ASN A 157 -11.39 18.14 6.61
C ASN A 157 -12.00 17.90 7.49
N THR A 158 -12.44 18.06 7.37
CA THR A 158 -13.16 17.81 8.03
C THR A 158 -13.39 16.63 8.12
N GLY A 159 -12.76 16.21 7.99
CA GLY A 159 -12.86 15.00 8.03
C GLY A 159 -13.81 14.43 7.27
N VAL A 160 -14.17 14.90 6.81
CA VAL A 160 -14.99 14.45 6.10
C VAL A 160 -14.65 14.40 4.97
N ILE A 161 -14.27 14.42 4.57
CA ILE A 161 -13.98 14.54 3.50
C ILE A 161 -14.64 13.98 2.67
N SER A 162 -15.12 13.89 2.29
CA SER A 162 -15.85 13.38 1.62
C SER A 162 -15.71 13.39 0.39
N SER A 163 -15.86 13.03 -0.21
CA SER A 163 -15.65 13.10 -1.27
C SER A 163 -16.53 13.60 -1.94
N ARG A 164 -16.94 13.95 -1.93
CA ARG A 164 -17.59 14.52 -2.44
C ARG A 164 -17.45 15.54 -2.74
N ARG A 165 -17.06 16.06 -2.63
CA ARG A 165 -16.78 16.83 -2.83
C ARG A 165 -16.79 17.58 -2.47
N ARG A 166 -16.69 17.82 -2.17
CA ARG A 166 -16.61 18.57 -1.94
C ARG A 166 -16.01 19.13 -2.31
N THR A 167 -15.91 19.25 -2.60
CA THR A 167 -15.38 19.56 -3.23
C THR A 167 -15.02 19.71 -3.42
#